data_1b87cd1b437b46f0eb758a880ab43bbc
#
_entry.id   1b87cd1b437b46f0eb758a880ab43bbc
#
_cell.length_a   1.000
_cell.length_b   1.000
_cell.length_c   1.000
_cell.angle_alpha   90.00
_cell.angle_beta   90.00
_cell.angle_gamma   90.00
#
_symmetry.space_group_name_H-M   'P 1'
#
loop_
_entity.id
_entity.type
_entity.pdbx_description
1 polymer ?
#
loop_
_entity_poly.entity_id
_entity_poly.type
_entity_poly.pdbx_seq_one_letter_code
_entity_poly.pdbx_strand_id
1 'polypeptide(L)'
;MELDERKMKILKAIISTYLETGDPVGSRTIAKDSDLHLSSATIRNEMADLEELGYILQPHTSAGRIPSDLGYRYYVNCLMEENDEIRTRETGREKEHQDLINKMDRMEEVLKNVADVLAANTNYATLISAPQIKESKLKFIQLS
;
A
#
# COMPACT_ATOMS: atom_id res chain seq x y z
N MET A 1 -9.41 -3.55 -13.36
CA MET A 1 -8.41 -4.48 -13.95
C MET A 1 -7.61 -5.10 -12.84
N GLU A 2 -7.51 -6.38 -12.86
CA GLU A 2 -6.81 -7.14 -11.83
C GLU A 2 -5.36 -7.38 -12.28
N LEU A 3 -4.43 -7.13 -11.38
CA LEU A 3 -3.02 -7.41 -11.62
C LEU A 3 -2.75 -8.90 -11.41
N ASP A 4 -1.81 -9.45 -12.17
CA ASP A 4 -1.36 -10.80 -11.89
C ASP A 4 -0.60 -10.85 -10.55
N GLU A 5 -0.45 -12.03 -10.01
CA GLU A 5 0.14 -12.25 -8.69
C GLU A 5 1.56 -11.65 -8.59
N ARG A 6 2.34 -11.78 -9.65
CA ARG A 6 3.71 -11.27 -9.68
C ARG A 6 3.74 -9.73 -9.60
N LYS A 7 2.94 -9.08 -10.43
CA LYS A 7 2.83 -7.62 -10.43
C LYS A 7 2.31 -7.09 -9.10
N MET A 8 1.33 -7.79 -8.53
CA MET A 8 0.78 -7.44 -7.23
C MET A 8 1.85 -7.49 -6.14
N LYS A 9 2.65 -8.56 -6.08
CA LYS A 9 3.72 -8.69 -5.11
C LYS A 9 4.77 -7.60 -5.24
N ILE A 10 5.14 -7.30 -6.48
CA ILE A 10 6.12 -6.24 -6.76
C ILE A 10 5.55 -4.88 -6.36
N LEU A 11 4.32 -4.60 -6.70
CA LEU A 11 3.67 -3.34 -6.33
C LEU A 11 3.60 -3.18 -4.80
N LYS A 12 3.20 -4.23 -4.09
CA LYS A 12 3.19 -4.22 -2.63
C LYS A 12 4.58 -3.94 -2.05
N ALA A 13 5.61 -4.58 -2.60
CA ALA A 13 6.99 -4.37 -2.17
C ALA A 13 7.46 -2.93 -2.41
N ILE A 14 7.11 -2.36 -3.55
CA ILE A 14 7.45 -0.97 -3.89
C ILE A 14 6.80 -0.01 -2.89
N ILE A 15 5.51 -0.19 -2.65
CA ILE A 15 4.77 0.70 -1.75
C ILE A 15 5.28 0.58 -0.32
N SER A 16 5.48 -0.64 0.16
CA SER A 16 6.02 -0.89 1.50
C SER A 16 7.38 -0.23 1.68
N THR A 17 8.29 -0.42 0.73
CA THR A 17 9.62 0.16 0.79
C THR A 17 9.57 1.69 0.75
N TYR A 18 8.73 2.24 -0.12
CA TYR A 18 8.58 3.69 -0.23
C TYR A 18 8.02 4.31 1.06
N LEU A 19 7.05 3.66 1.69
CA LEU A 19 6.50 4.14 2.96
C LEU A 19 7.53 4.10 4.10
N GLU A 20 8.46 3.16 4.06
CA GLU A 20 9.52 3.06 5.05
C GLU A 20 10.64 4.08 4.84
N THR A 21 11.06 4.26 3.59
CA THR A 21 12.26 5.05 3.27
C THR A 21 11.95 6.48 2.83
N GLY A 22 10.80 6.71 2.22
CA GLY A 22 10.47 7.99 1.60
C GLY A 22 11.21 8.26 0.30
N ASP A 23 12.03 7.34 -0.16
CA ASP A 23 12.84 7.48 -1.37
C ASP A 23 12.29 6.64 -2.52
N PRO A 24 12.42 7.10 -3.77
CA PRO A 24 12.04 6.28 -4.93
C PRO A 24 12.72 4.92 -4.90
N VAL A 25 11.99 3.91 -5.33
CA VAL A 25 12.38 2.50 -5.20
C VAL A 25 12.89 1.98 -6.54
N GLY A 26 14.10 1.41 -6.55
CA GLY A 26 14.69 0.81 -7.73
C GLY A 26 14.49 -0.71 -7.77
N SER A 27 14.65 -1.28 -8.97
CA SER A 27 14.51 -2.72 -9.17
C SER A 27 15.49 -3.55 -8.34
N ARG A 28 16.68 -3.03 -8.12
CA ARG A 28 17.69 -3.72 -7.31
C ARG A 28 17.27 -3.82 -5.85
N THR A 29 16.65 -2.78 -5.32
CA THR A 29 16.14 -2.78 -3.96
C THR A 29 15.07 -3.85 -3.78
N ILE A 30 14.17 -3.95 -4.74
CA ILE A 30 13.10 -4.96 -4.73
C ILE A 30 13.68 -6.36 -4.94
N ALA A 31 14.69 -6.50 -5.79
CA ALA A 31 15.33 -7.79 -6.04
C ALA A 31 16.00 -8.39 -4.80
N LYS A 32 16.37 -7.56 -3.84
CA LYS A 32 16.93 -8.02 -2.57
C LYS A 32 15.88 -8.59 -1.64
N ASP A 33 14.61 -8.39 -1.92
CA ASP A 33 13.54 -8.99 -1.15
C ASP A 33 13.53 -10.50 -1.38
N SER A 34 13.83 -11.24 -0.34
CA SER A 34 13.97 -12.69 -0.41
C SER A 34 12.68 -13.42 -0.76
N ASP A 35 11.54 -12.79 -0.53
CA ASP A 35 10.23 -13.41 -0.77
C ASP A 35 9.84 -13.44 -2.23
N LEU A 36 10.43 -12.56 -3.05
CA LEU A 36 10.07 -12.48 -4.46
C LEU A 36 10.81 -13.48 -5.34
N HIS A 37 12.05 -13.80 -5.02
CA HIS A 37 12.89 -14.74 -5.78
C HIS A 37 12.99 -14.40 -7.28
N LEU A 38 13.04 -13.12 -7.60
CA LEU A 38 13.09 -12.63 -8.98
C LEU A 38 14.39 -11.84 -9.21
N SER A 39 14.90 -11.92 -10.46
CA SER A 39 16.05 -11.12 -10.85
C SER A 39 15.67 -9.64 -10.96
N SER A 40 16.65 -8.75 -10.85
CA SER A 40 16.39 -7.32 -11.00
C SER A 40 15.94 -6.97 -12.42
N ALA A 41 16.36 -7.73 -13.43
CA ALA A 41 15.89 -7.55 -14.80
C ALA A 41 14.41 -7.88 -14.94
N THR A 42 13.97 -8.98 -14.35
CA THR A 42 12.55 -9.37 -14.36
C THR A 42 11.72 -8.31 -13.62
N ILE A 43 12.18 -7.87 -12.46
CA ILE A 43 11.50 -6.85 -11.68
C ILE A 43 11.42 -5.54 -12.46
N ARG A 44 12.48 -5.16 -13.15
CA ARG A 44 12.48 -3.96 -14.00
C ARG A 44 11.40 -4.02 -15.07
N ASN A 45 11.25 -5.18 -15.71
CA ASN A 45 10.22 -5.37 -16.75
C ASN A 45 8.82 -5.26 -16.14
N GLU A 46 8.60 -5.89 -14.99
CA GLU A 46 7.31 -5.80 -14.31
C GLU A 46 7.02 -4.38 -13.83
N MET A 47 8.04 -3.65 -13.38
CA MET A 47 7.90 -2.25 -13.01
C MET A 47 7.54 -1.37 -14.21
N ALA A 48 8.11 -1.65 -15.38
CA ALA A 48 7.74 -0.93 -16.60
C ALA A 48 6.26 -1.15 -16.94
N ASP A 49 5.78 -2.36 -16.79
CA ASP A 49 4.36 -2.68 -17.01
C ASP A 49 3.47 -1.95 -15.98
N LEU A 50 3.86 -1.95 -14.71
CA LEU A 50 3.14 -1.26 -13.66
C LEU A 50 3.09 0.25 -13.89
N GLU A 51 4.17 0.82 -14.41
CA GLU A 51 4.22 2.23 -14.75
C GLU A 51 3.29 2.54 -15.93
N GLU A 52 3.29 1.71 -16.96
CA GLU A 52 2.40 1.84 -18.11
C GLU A 52 0.94 1.74 -17.70
N LEU A 53 0.62 0.86 -16.76
CA LEU A 53 -0.73 0.71 -16.20
C LEU A 53 -1.12 1.84 -15.25
N GLY A 54 -0.18 2.69 -14.87
CA GLY A 54 -0.46 3.84 -14.02
C GLY A 54 -0.36 3.61 -12.52
N TYR A 55 0.14 2.46 -12.09
CA TYR A 55 0.26 2.14 -10.67
C TYR A 55 1.49 2.74 -9.99
N ILE A 56 2.53 3.02 -10.76
CA ILE A 56 3.76 3.65 -10.26
C ILE A 56 4.20 4.74 -11.23
N LEU A 57 5.01 5.66 -10.72
CA LEU A 57 5.51 6.82 -11.48
C LEU A 57 7.03 6.91 -11.33
N GLN A 58 7.66 7.51 -12.33
CA GLN A 58 9.06 7.89 -12.24
C GLN A 58 9.13 9.39 -11.98
N PRO A 59 9.55 9.82 -10.78
CA PRO A 59 9.58 11.25 -10.44
C PRO A 59 10.66 12.02 -11.19
N HIS A 60 11.80 11.35 -11.51
CA HIS A 60 12.92 11.92 -12.24
C HIS A 60 13.53 10.88 -13.18
N THR A 61 14.25 11.34 -14.21
CA THR A 61 14.84 10.47 -15.23
C THR A 61 15.79 9.41 -14.66
N SER A 62 16.52 9.74 -13.60
CA SER A 62 17.48 8.82 -12.99
C SER A 62 17.01 8.22 -11.68
N ALA A 63 15.79 8.54 -11.26
CA ALA A 63 15.25 8.04 -10.01
C ALA A 63 14.60 6.67 -10.19
N GLY A 64 14.34 5.97 -9.08
CA GLY A 64 13.50 4.79 -9.07
C GLY A 64 12.04 5.15 -9.32
N ARG A 65 11.15 4.37 -8.74
CA ARG A 65 9.70 4.55 -8.91
C ARG A 65 9.05 4.86 -7.58
N ILE A 66 7.98 5.64 -7.65
CA ILE A 66 7.11 5.91 -6.49
C ILE A 66 5.70 5.44 -6.83
N PRO A 67 4.89 5.08 -5.82
CA PRO A 67 3.50 4.72 -6.06
C PRO A 67 2.68 5.91 -6.53
N SER A 68 1.74 5.66 -7.44
CA SER A 68 0.72 6.65 -7.83
C SER A 68 -0.50 6.54 -6.90
N ASP A 69 -1.43 7.46 -7.04
CA ASP A 69 -2.72 7.38 -6.31
C ASP A 69 -3.43 6.07 -6.60
N LEU A 70 -3.40 5.63 -7.85
CA LEU A 70 -3.99 4.36 -8.26
C LEU A 70 -3.29 3.19 -7.58
N GLY A 71 -1.95 3.24 -7.49
CA GLY A 71 -1.17 2.22 -6.80
C GLY A 71 -1.53 2.12 -5.31
N TYR A 72 -1.64 3.25 -4.63
CA TYR A 72 -2.04 3.27 -3.22
C TYR A 72 -3.45 2.72 -3.02
N ARG A 73 -4.40 3.11 -3.87
CA ARG A 73 -5.77 2.60 -3.78
C ARG A 73 -5.82 1.10 -3.94
N TYR A 74 -5.09 0.59 -4.91
CA TYR A 74 -5.01 -0.85 -5.12
C TYR A 74 -4.45 -1.57 -3.90
N TYR A 75 -3.37 -1.03 -3.33
CA TYR A 75 -2.73 -1.60 -2.15
C TYR A 75 -3.68 -1.63 -0.95
N VAL A 76 -4.36 -0.52 -0.70
CA VAL A 76 -5.34 -0.43 0.40
C VAL A 76 -6.48 -1.42 0.19
N ASN A 77 -6.99 -1.53 -1.03
CA ASN A 77 -8.07 -2.49 -1.34
C ASN A 77 -7.61 -3.93 -1.07
N CYS A 78 -6.39 -4.27 -1.48
CA CYS A 78 -5.85 -5.60 -1.20
C CYS A 78 -5.76 -5.88 0.31
N LEU A 79 -5.32 -4.89 1.10
CA LEU A 79 -5.26 -5.04 2.55
C LEU A 79 -6.64 -5.24 3.17
N MET A 80 -7.63 -4.54 2.65
CA MET A 80 -9.01 -4.67 3.13
C MET A 80 -9.58 -6.05 2.81
N GLU A 81 -9.35 -6.53 1.59
CA GLU A 81 -9.79 -7.86 1.18
C GLU A 81 -9.12 -8.96 2.02
N GLU A 82 -7.82 -8.85 2.24
CA GLU A 82 -7.10 -9.79 3.10
C GLU A 82 -7.69 -9.82 4.52
N ASN A 83 -8.03 -8.66 5.07
CA ASN A 83 -8.64 -8.57 6.38
C ASN A 83 -10.05 -9.20 6.41
N ASP A 84 -10.84 -8.98 5.38
CA ASP A 84 -12.18 -9.54 5.29
C ASP A 84 -12.15 -11.07 5.16
N GLU A 85 -11.21 -11.60 4.38
CA GLU A 85 -11.03 -13.04 4.27
C GLU A 85 -10.64 -13.68 5.61
N ILE A 86 -9.74 -13.01 6.33
CA ILE A 86 -9.32 -13.46 7.66
C ILE A 86 -10.49 -13.43 8.63
N ARG A 87 -11.27 -12.37 8.63
CA ARG A 87 -12.47 -12.26 9.47
C ARG A 87 -13.46 -13.38 9.19
N THR A 88 -13.63 -13.73 7.93
CA THR A 88 -14.56 -14.78 7.53
C THR A 88 -14.08 -16.17 7.97
N ARG A 89 -12.77 -16.39 7.99
CA ARG A 89 -12.19 -17.68 8.39
C ARG A 89 -12.13 -17.88 9.89
N GLU A 90 -12.12 -16.79 10.65
CA GLU A 90 -11.75 -16.79 12.07
C GLU A 90 -12.92 -16.59 13.03
N THR A 91 -14.13 -16.80 12.60
CA THR A 91 -15.28 -16.69 13.51
C THR A 91 -15.22 -17.78 14.59
N GLY A 92 -14.67 -17.46 15.74
CA GLY A 92 -14.84 -18.28 16.92
C GLY A 92 -13.71 -18.49 17.90
N ARG A 93 -12.57 -17.80 17.82
CA ARG A 93 -11.46 -18.02 18.78
C ARG A 93 -10.83 -16.74 19.31
N GLU A 94 -10.55 -16.73 20.62
CA GLU A 94 -10.00 -15.55 21.29
C GLU A 94 -8.59 -15.15 20.86
N LYS A 95 -7.76 -16.10 20.50
CA LYS A 95 -6.42 -15.84 19.96
C LYS A 95 -6.47 -15.08 18.65
N GLU A 96 -7.46 -15.38 17.86
CA GLU A 96 -7.68 -14.78 16.55
C GLU A 96 -8.15 -13.34 16.67
N HIS A 97 -8.85 -13.02 17.77
CA HIS A 97 -9.30 -11.67 18.03
C HIS A 97 -8.12 -10.70 18.24
N GLN A 98 -7.08 -11.14 18.95
CA GLN A 98 -5.90 -10.30 19.15
C GLN A 98 -5.13 -10.08 17.84
N ASP A 99 -5.01 -11.11 17.02
CA ASP A 99 -4.36 -11.00 15.71
C ASP A 99 -5.15 -10.06 14.80
N LEU A 100 -6.47 -10.13 14.86
CA LEU A 100 -7.33 -9.22 14.10
C LEU A 100 -7.13 -7.77 14.51
N ILE A 101 -7.09 -7.51 15.83
CA ILE A 101 -6.83 -6.17 16.35
C ILE A 101 -5.47 -5.66 15.85
N ASN A 102 -4.43 -6.49 15.91
CA ASN A 102 -3.11 -6.12 15.45
C ASN A 102 -3.08 -5.78 13.96
N LYS A 103 -3.84 -6.52 13.15
CA LYS A 103 -3.94 -6.26 11.71
C LYS A 103 -4.74 -5.00 11.41
N MET A 104 -5.79 -4.73 12.18
CA MET A 104 -6.54 -3.49 12.06
C MET A 104 -5.67 -2.28 12.42
N ASP A 105 -4.88 -2.39 13.47
CA ASP A 105 -3.94 -1.35 13.86
C ASP A 105 -2.91 -1.10 12.76
N ARG A 106 -2.40 -2.16 12.15
CA ARG A 106 -1.46 -2.06 11.03
C ARG A 106 -2.10 -1.38 9.82
N MET A 107 -3.34 -1.75 9.48
CA MET A 107 -4.06 -1.14 8.37
C MET A 107 -4.30 0.34 8.63
N GLU A 108 -4.67 0.72 9.84
CA GLU A 108 -4.84 2.12 10.24
C GLU A 108 -3.52 2.89 10.08
N GLU A 109 -2.41 2.30 10.51
CA GLU A 109 -1.09 2.90 10.34
C GLU A 109 -0.74 3.10 8.86
N VAL A 110 -1.01 2.11 8.02
CA VAL A 110 -0.78 2.21 6.57
C VAL A 110 -1.64 3.31 5.97
N LEU A 111 -2.92 3.37 6.31
CA LEU A 111 -3.82 4.42 5.82
C LEU A 111 -3.33 5.81 6.23
N LYS A 112 -2.86 5.95 7.45
CA LYS A 112 -2.29 7.19 7.94
C LYS A 112 -1.04 7.57 7.15
N ASN A 113 -0.14 6.62 6.93
CA ASN A 113 1.08 6.86 6.16
C ASN A 113 0.77 7.24 4.72
N VAL A 114 -0.20 6.58 4.10
CA VAL A 114 -0.64 6.93 2.74
C VAL A 114 -1.21 8.34 2.71
N ALA A 115 -2.05 8.70 3.68
CA ALA A 115 -2.62 10.04 3.76
C ALA A 115 -1.52 11.09 3.94
N ASP A 116 -0.52 10.82 4.79
CA ASP A 116 0.61 11.73 5.01
C ASP A 116 1.43 11.93 3.73
N VAL A 117 1.67 10.85 2.99
CA VAL A 117 2.41 10.92 1.73
C VAL A 117 1.62 11.72 0.68
N LEU A 118 0.32 11.48 0.57
CA LEU A 118 -0.53 12.24 -0.34
C LEU A 118 -0.58 13.73 0.06
N ALA A 119 -0.61 14.02 1.35
CA ALA A 119 -0.57 15.39 1.85
C ALA A 119 0.74 16.09 1.48
N ALA A 120 1.87 15.37 1.54
CA ALA A 120 3.16 15.92 1.17
C ALA A 120 3.30 16.14 -0.33
N ASN A 121 2.64 15.33 -1.15
CA ASN A 121 2.74 15.39 -2.60
C ASN A 121 1.69 16.28 -3.26
N THR A 122 0.57 16.49 -2.58
CA THR A 122 -0.52 17.31 -3.11
C THR A 122 -1.05 18.22 -2.03
N ASN A 123 -1.31 19.46 -2.35
CA ASN A 123 -1.93 20.41 -1.42
C ASN A 123 -3.41 20.13 -1.20
N TYR A 124 -3.95 19.06 -1.79
CA TYR A 124 -5.35 18.69 -1.69
C TYR A 124 -5.61 17.59 -0.69
N ALA A 125 -4.59 17.07 -0.07
CA ALA A 125 -4.71 15.93 0.81
C ALA A 125 -5.59 16.20 2.03
N THR A 126 -5.72 17.44 2.43
CA THR A 126 -6.64 17.85 3.47
C THR A 126 -8.09 17.51 3.17
N LEU A 127 -8.43 17.40 1.89
CA LEU A 127 -9.78 17.04 1.47
C LEU A 127 -10.04 15.53 1.55
N ILE A 128 -9.00 14.75 1.44
CA ILE A 128 -9.08 13.30 1.57
C ILE A 128 -9.27 12.92 3.02
N SER A 129 -8.85 13.75 3.84
CA SER A 129 -8.92 13.84 5.25
C SER A 129 -9.13 12.55 6.02
N ALA A 130 -8.07 12.13 6.58
CA ALA A 130 -8.06 11.22 7.69
C ALA A 130 -9.08 11.56 8.79
N PRO A 131 -9.48 12.81 9.04
CA PRO A 131 -10.51 13.10 10.03
C PRO A 131 -11.80 12.31 9.84
N GLN A 132 -12.20 12.05 8.63
CA GLN A 132 -13.42 11.28 8.38
C GLN A 132 -13.29 9.83 8.87
N ILE A 133 -12.11 9.29 8.82
CA ILE A 133 -11.83 7.95 9.31
C ILE A 133 -11.76 7.94 10.82
N LYS A 134 -11.22 8.98 11.43
CA LYS A 134 -11.08 9.09 12.88
C LYS A 134 -12.41 9.27 13.61
N GLU A 135 -13.29 10.07 13.04
CA GLU A 135 -14.54 10.39 13.68
C GLU A 135 -15.47 9.19 13.79
N SER A 136 -15.24 8.27 13.02
CA SER A 136 -15.95 7.04 13.18
C SER A 136 -15.39 6.26 14.34
N LYS A 137 -14.80 6.69 14.91
CA LYS A 137 -14.32 6.04 15.74
C LYS A 137 -14.69 6.33 16.76
N LEU A 138 -14.68 6.69 16.11
CA LEU A 138 -14.66 7.31 16.18
C LEU A 138 -15.18 7.76 16.06
N LYS A 139 -15.70 7.94 16.00
CA LYS A 139 -16.17 8.37 15.53
C LYS A 139 -16.16 8.65 14.59
N PHE A 140 -16.24 8.19 14.21
CA PHE A 140 -15.72 8.65 13.33
C PHE A 140 -16.17 9.08 12.76
N ILE A 141 -16.68 9.08 12.92
CA ILE A 141 -16.89 9.86 12.44
C ILE A 141 -17.41 10.69 12.59
N GLN A 142 -17.70 11.15 13.27
CA GLN A 142 -18.24 12.08 13.31
C GLN A 142 -18.08 13.04 12.82
N LEU A 143 -18.35 13.20 12.43
CA LEU A 143 -18.04 14.10 11.93
C LEU A 143 -18.15 15.05 11.99
N SER A 144 -18.32 14.86 12.39
CA SER A 144 -18.40 15.84 12.13
C SER A 144 -18.27 16.63 11.95
#